data_0f9c6453493c14b34afe2c1df7a54d9c
#
_entry.id   0f9c6453493c14b34afe2c1df7a54d9c
#
_cell.length_a   1.000
_cell.length_b   1.000
_cell.length_c   1.000
_cell.angle_alpha   90.00
_cell.angle_beta   90.00
_cell.angle_gamma   90.00
#
_symmetry.space_group_name_H-M   'P 1'
#
loop_
_entity.id
_entity.type
_entity.pdbx_description
1 polymer ?
#
loop_
_entity_poly.entity_id
_entity_poly.type
_entity_poly.pdbx_seq_one_letter_code
_entity_poly.pdbx_strand_id
1 'polypeptide(L)'
;MNFLQPIGRTFFNALAGLGRLTLFAGSGFVNIVRPPYYPRLVLKQMVEIGFYSLPVVGLTAIFTGMVLALQSFTGFSRFSAESAIPNVVVVSITRELGPVLASLMVAGRIGAAMAAEIGTMRVTDQIDALTTLSTNPMRYLVAPRLLAGVTMVPILVLVADIVGVFGGYLLSIYKLGFNPSTYLHNTFDFLKVDDVVSGLVKAAVFGFLVALMGCYHGFHSKGGAQGVGTATTNAVVSASILILISDYVVTELFFSR
;
A
#
# COMPACT_ATOMS: atom_id res chain seq x y z
N MET A 1 20.91 -8.48 40.30
CA MET A 1 20.53 -8.72 38.91
C MET A 1 20.05 -7.39 38.31
N ASN A 2 20.77 -6.88 37.33
CA ASN A 2 20.47 -5.55 36.76
C ASN A 2 19.21 -5.60 35.90
N PHE A 3 18.09 -5.18 36.46
CA PHE A 3 16.78 -5.10 35.78
C PHE A 3 16.81 -4.21 34.52
N LEU A 4 17.79 -3.31 34.45
CA LEU A 4 17.99 -2.40 33.29
C LEU A 4 18.66 -3.06 32.07
N GLN A 5 19.38 -4.19 32.28
CA GLN A 5 20.11 -4.83 31.20
C GLN A 5 19.21 -5.43 30.10
N PRO A 6 18.09 -6.13 30.39
CA PRO A 6 17.19 -6.61 29.36
C PRO A 6 16.47 -5.46 28.61
N ILE A 7 16.09 -4.40 29.33
CA ILE A 7 15.45 -3.22 28.72
C ILE A 7 16.41 -2.53 27.75
N GLY A 8 17.66 -2.28 28.18
CA GLY A 8 18.69 -1.70 27.32
C GLY A 8 18.97 -2.57 26.08
N ARG A 9 19.08 -3.90 26.26
CA ARG A 9 19.30 -4.84 25.15
C ARG A 9 18.16 -4.80 24.14
N THR A 10 16.91 -4.77 24.59
CA THR A 10 15.72 -4.68 23.70
C THR A 10 15.71 -3.38 22.93
N PHE A 11 16.00 -2.26 23.61
CA PHE A 11 16.09 -0.93 22.98
C PHE A 11 17.19 -0.87 21.89
N PHE A 12 18.40 -1.32 22.20
CA PHE A 12 19.48 -1.36 21.21
C PHE A 12 19.20 -2.32 20.06
N ASN A 13 18.55 -3.46 20.29
CA ASN A 13 18.13 -4.37 19.21
C ASN A 13 17.09 -3.73 18.29
N ALA A 14 16.12 -2.99 18.85
CA ALA A 14 15.14 -2.26 18.05
C ALA A 14 15.81 -1.16 17.22
N LEU A 15 16.72 -0.39 17.81
CA LEU A 15 17.46 0.66 17.11
C LEU A 15 18.35 0.08 15.98
N ALA A 16 19.00 -1.05 16.24
CA ALA A 16 19.79 -1.77 15.24
C ALA A 16 18.89 -2.32 14.11
N GLY A 17 17.65 -2.76 14.43
CA GLY A 17 16.65 -3.15 13.45
C GLY A 17 16.25 -2.00 12.51
N LEU A 18 15.95 -0.85 13.09
CA LEU A 18 15.66 0.37 12.33
C LEU A 18 16.85 0.80 11.46
N GLY A 19 18.08 0.76 12.00
CA GLY A 19 19.29 1.08 11.25
C GLY A 19 19.49 0.14 10.04
N ARG A 20 19.28 -1.17 10.20
CA ARG A 20 19.35 -2.11 9.06
C ARG A 20 18.30 -1.82 8.00
N LEU A 21 17.08 -1.49 8.42
CA LEU A 21 15.99 -1.17 7.50
C LEU A 21 16.28 0.11 6.71
N THR A 22 16.75 1.17 7.38
CA THR A 22 17.08 2.45 6.73
C THR A 22 18.26 2.30 5.76
N LEU A 23 19.28 1.53 6.11
CA LEU A 23 20.39 1.23 5.21
C LEU A 23 19.94 0.39 4.00
N PHE A 24 19.04 -0.57 4.20
CA PHE A 24 18.47 -1.36 3.10
C PHE A 24 17.62 -0.46 2.18
N ALA A 25 16.77 0.39 2.72
CA ALA A 25 15.97 1.35 1.97
C ALA A 25 16.85 2.34 1.18
N GLY A 26 17.88 2.90 1.82
CA GLY A 26 18.85 3.79 1.18
C GLY A 26 19.62 3.11 0.05
N SER A 27 20.07 1.87 0.26
CA SER A 27 20.73 1.10 -0.79
C SER A 27 19.77 0.78 -1.95
N GLY A 28 18.51 0.46 -1.67
CA GLY A 28 17.47 0.26 -2.67
C GLY A 28 17.27 1.52 -3.52
N PHE A 29 17.10 2.67 -2.87
CA PHE A 29 16.89 3.96 -3.53
C PHE A 29 18.08 4.37 -4.41
N VAL A 30 19.31 4.25 -3.91
CA VAL A 30 20.54 4.54 -4.69
C VAL A 30 20.62 3.65 -5.93
N ASN A 31 20.21 2.38 -5.83
CA ASN A 31 20.25 1.45 -6.96
C ASN A 31 19.11 1.65 -7.98
N ILE A 32 18.06 2.41 -7.65
CA ILE A 32 17.06 2.86 -8.64
C ILE A 32 17.69 3.86 -9.62
N VAL A 33 18.56 4.75 -9.13
CA VAL A 33 19.13 5.85 -9.94
C VAL A 33 20.38 5.44 -10.69
N ARG A 34 21.10 4.40 -10.26
CA ARG A 34 22.40 4.00 -10.85
C ARG A 34 22.23 2.94 -11.95
N PRO A 35 22.81 3.11 -13.15
CA PRO A 35 22.82 2.09 -14.19
C PRO A 35 23.63 0.84 -13.75
N PRO A 36 23.38 -0.35 -14.34
CA PRO A 36 22.47 -0.66 -15.43
C PRO A 36 21.00 -0.75 -15.00
N TYR A 37 20.09 -0.31 -15.90
CA TYR A 37 18.64 -0.41 -15.69
C TYR A 37 18.10 -1.69 -16.32
N TYR A 38 17.12 -2.32 -15.66
CA TYR A 38 16.44 -3.54 -16.14
C TYR A 38 14.96 -3.27 -16.46
N PRO A 39 14.63 -2.56 -17.55
CA PRO A 39 13.27 -2.12 -17.84
C PRO A 39 12.29 -3.30 -17.99
N ARG A 40 12.74 -4.43 -18.53
CA ARG A 40 11.92 -5.65 -18.64
C ARG A 40 11.49 -6.19 -17.27
N LEU A 41 12.38 -6.12 -16.26
CA LEU A 41 12.05 -6.55 -14.90
C LEU A 41 11.07 -5.57 -14.24
N VAL A 42 11.25 -4.27 -14.45
CA VAL A 42 10.32 -3.24 -13.96
C VAL A 42 8.93 -3.48 -14.55
N LEU A 43 8.82 -3.63 -15.87
CA LEU A 43 7.53 -3.90 -16.54
C LEU A 43 6.88 -5.19 -16.02
N LYS A 44 7.64 -6.27 -15.84
CA LYS A 44 7.13 -7.51 -15.26
C LYS A 44 6.54 -7.26 -13.86
N GLN A 45 7.26 -6.54 -13.01
CA GLN A 45 6.78 -6.21 -11.66
C GLN A 45 5.57 -5.26 -11.70
N MET A 46 5.52 -4.33 -12.64
CA MET A 46 4.36 -3.44 -12.82
C MET A 46 3.09 -4.25 -13.18
N VAL A 47 3.19 -5.24 -14.06
CA VAL A 47 2.07 -6.12 -14.38
C VAL A 47 1.66 -6.96 -13.15
N GLU A 48 2.63 -7.51 -12.44
CA GLU A 48 2.39 -8.35 -11.26
C GLU A 48 1.70 -7.56 -10.13
N ILE A 49 2.16 -6.35 -9.86
CA ILE A 49 1.58 -5.47 -8.83
C ILE A 49 0.24 -4.89 -9.30
N GLY A 50 0.20 -4.35 -10.51
CA GLY A 50 -0.95 -3.62 -11.04
C GLY A 50 -2.06 -4.56 -11.49
N PHE A 51 -1.85 -5.24 -12.60
CA PHE A 51 -2.91 -5.98 -13.29
C PHE A 51 -3.51 -7.10 -12.44
N TYR A 52 -2.68 -7.93 -11.83
CA TYR A 52 -3.17 -9.04 -11.02
C TYR A 52 -3.76 -8.64 -9.65
N SER A 53 -3.58 -7.39 -9.20
CA SER A 53 -4.25 -6.90 -7.99
C SER A 53 -5.60 -6.23 -8.28
N LEU A 54 -5.88 -5.85 -9.54
CA LEU A 54 -7.13 -5.18 -9.93
C LEU A 54 -8.41 -5.87 -9.43
N PRO A 55 -8.58 -7.21 -9.57
CA PRO A 55 -9.81 -7.85 -9.12
C PRO A 55 -10.07 -7.69 -7.62
N VAL A 56 -9.04 -7.90 -6.79
CA VAL A 56 -9.16 -7.81 -5.34
C VAL A 56 -9.38 -6.36 -4.90
N VAL A 57 -8.61 -5.42 -5.44
CA VAL A 57 -8.74 -3.99 -5.13
C VAL A 57 -10.09 -3.45 -5.60
N GLY A 58 -10.53 -3.81 -6.82
CA GLY A 58 -11.81 -3.38 -7.36
C GLY A 58 -13.01 -3.90 -6.57
N LEU A 59 -13.01 -5.19 -6.20
CA LEU A 59 -14.06 -5.77 -5.35
C LEU A 59 -14.09 -5.12 -3.96
N THR A 60 -12.95 -4.92 -3.35
CA THR A 60 -12.87 -4.25 -2.05
C THR A 60 -13.41 -2.82 -2.15
N ALA A 61 -13.02 -2.08 -3.17
CA ALA A 61 -13.42 -0.69 -3.35
C ALA A 61 -14.93 -0.55 -3.58
N ILE A 62 -15.54 -1.35 -4.47
CA ILE A 62 -16.96 -1.23 -4.79
C ILE A 62 -17.83 -1.53 -3.57
N PHE A 63 -17.53 -2.60 -2.83
CA PHE A 63 -18.28 -2.95 -1.62
C PHE A 63 -18.05 -1.96 -0.49
N THR A 64 -16.84 -1.44 -0.34
CA THR A 64 -16.56 -0.37 0.65
C THR A 64 -17.39 0.87 0.36
N GLY A 65 -17.45 1.31 -0.90
CA GLY A 65 -18.28 2.44 -1.31
C GLY A 65 -19.77 2.23 -1.06
N MET A 66 -20.27 1.04 -1.38
CA MET A 66 -21.68 0.68 -1.08
C MET A 66 -21.97 0.70 0.41
N VAL A 67 -21.12 0.08 1.23
CA VAL A 67 -21.30 0.03 2.69
C VAL A 67 -21.21 1.42 3.30
N LEU A 68 -20.24 2.22 2.86
CA LEU A 68 -20.08 3.60 3.34
C LEU A 68 -21.30 4.45 3.05
N ALA A 69 -21.86 4.37 1.83
CA ALA A 69 -23.09 5.09 1.47
C ALA A 69 -24.28 4.64 2.33
N LEU A 70 -24.43 3.33 2.58
CA LEU A 70 -25.49 2.78 3.41
C LEU A 70 -25.39 3.24 4.87
N GLN A 71 -24.19 3.19 5.45
CA GLN A 71 -23.95 3.61 6.83
C GLN A 71 -24.12 5.12 7.00
N SER A 72 -23.63 5.90 6.03
CA SER A 72 -23.83 7.35 6.01
C SER A 72 -25.33 7.69 5.96
N PHE A 73 -26.12 6.99 5.13
CA PHE A 73 -27.56 7.19 5.07
C PHE A 73 -28.23 6.92 6.42
N THR A 74 -27.89 5.80 7.07
CA THR A 74 -28.45 5.45 8.38
C THR A 74 -28.12 6.49 9.46
N GLY A 75 -26.95 7.13 9.37
CA GLY A 75 -26.55 8.20 10.28
C GLY A 75 -27.23 9.53 9.99
N PHE A 76 -27.14 10.01 8.75
CA PHE A 76 -27.59 11.34 8.35
C PHE A 76 -29.10 11.48 8.22
N SER A 77 -29.85 10.39 7.94
CA SER A 77 -31.32 10.42 7.88
C SER A 77 -31.95 10.81 9.22
N ARG A 78 -31.29 10.57 10.35
CA ARG A 78 -31.77 11.01 11.68
C ARG A 78 -31.76 12.53 11.83
N PHE A 79 -30.99 13.24 11.04
CA PHE A 79 -30.84 14.71 11.08
C PHE A 79 -31.40 15.40 9.83
N SER A 80 -32.10 14.65 8.94
CA SER A 80 -32.57 15.14 7.63
C SER A 80 -31.44 15.76 6.79
N ALA A 81 -30.20 15.25 6.92
CA ALA A 81 -29.01 15.75 6.24
C ALA A 81 -28.52 14.80 5.12
N GLU A 82 -29.45 14.15 4.43
CA GLU A 82 -29.18 13.13 3.42
C GLU A 82 -28.42 13.69 2.21
N SER A 83 -28.59 14.99 1.91
CA SER A 83 -27.89 15.68 0.82
C SER A 83 -26.36 15.72 1.00
N ALA A 84 -25.84 15.51 2.21
CA ALA A 84 -24.42 15.48 2.49
C ALA A 84 -23.75 14.13 2.15
N ILE A 85 -24.52 13.06 1.91
CA ILE A 85 -23.98 11.71 1.70
C ILE A 85 -23.01 11.62 0.51
N PRO A 86 -23.30 12.17 -0.68
CA PRO A 86 -22.37 12.15 -1.81
C PRO A 86 -21.01 12.76 -1.45
N ASN A 87 -21.01 13.86 -0.70
CA ASN A 87 -19.82 14.58 -0.28
C ASN A 87 -18.97 13.75 0.68
N VAL A 88 -19.61 13.12 1.67
CA VAL A 88 -18.94 12.25 2.64
C VAL A 88 -18.35 11.03 1.95
N VAL A 89 -19.10 10.39 1.06
CA VAL A 89 -18.63 9.19 0.34
C VAL A 89 -17.41 9.53 -0.53
N VAL A 90 -17.48 10.57 -1.35
CA VAL A 90 -16.37 10.89 -2.25
C VAL A 90 -15.09 11.25 -1.50
N VAL A 91 -15.18 12.11 -0.48
CA VAL A 91 -14.00 12.55 0.27
C VAL A 91 -13.42 11.42 1.11
N SER A 92 -14.26 10.63 1.79
CA SER A 92 -13.77 9.50 2.60
C SER A 92 -13.06 8.45 1.75
N ILE A 93 -13.54 8.19 0.53
CA ILE A 93 -12.90 7.24 -0.37
C ILE A 93 -11.59 7.81 -0.87
N THR A 94 -11.59 9.00 -1.47
CA THR A 94 -10.41 9.55 -2.15
C THR A 94 -9.27 9.93 -1.20
N ARG A 95 -9.58 10.44 0.00
CA ARG A 95 -8.54 10.85 0.96
C ARG A 95 -7.97 9.71 1.79
N GLU A 96 -8.82 8.73 2.18
CA GLU A 96 -8.44 7.77 3.22
C GLU A 96 -8.70 6.32 2.81
N LEU A 97 -9.95 5.94 2.56
CA LEU A 97 -10.31 4.54 2.40
C LEU A 97 -9.72 3.91 1.14
N GLY A 98 -9.71 4.64 0.02
CA GLY A 98 -9.11 4.16 -1.23
C GLY A 98 -7.62 3.87 -1.08
N PRO A 99 -6.79 4.87 -0.70
CA PRO A 99 -5.36 4.67 -0.51
C PRO A 99 -5.02 3.59 0.53
N VAL A 100 -5.65 3.61 1.70
CA VAL A 100 -5.34 2.68 2.80
C VAL A 100 -5.78 1.26 2.46
N LEU A 101 -7.05 1.06 2.07
CA LEU A 101 -7.57 -0.30 1.83
C LEU A 101 -6.92 -0.95 0.61
N ALA A 102 -6.76 -0.21 -0.50
CA ALA A 102 -6.07 -0.74 -1.67
C ALA A 102 -4.63 -1.15 -1.33
N SER A 103 -3.90 -0.32 -0.57
CA SER A 103 -2.52 -0.63 -0.19
C SER A 103 -2.41 -1.80 0.78
N LEU A 104 -3.35 -1.96 1.72
CA LEU A 104 -3.41 -3.13 2.60
C LEU A 104 -3.70 -4.42 1.82
N MET A 105 -4.60 -4.38 0.82
CA MET A 105 -4.85 -5.52 -0.07
C MET A 105 -3.59 -5.88 -0.89
N VAL A 106 -2.90 -4.86 -1.42
CA VAL A 106 -1.63 -5.05 -2.14
C VAL A 106 -0.54 -5.59 -1.20
N ALA A 107 -0.45 -5.12 0.04
CA ALA A 107 0.50 -5.62 1.03
C ALA A 107 0.28 -7.12 1.30
N GLY A 108 -0.98 -7.53 1.50
CA GLY A 108 -1.33 -8.93 1.74
C GLY A 108 -1.00 -9.84 0.55
N ARG A 109 -1.22 -9.38 -0.68
CA ARG A 109 -0.99 -10.17 -1.89
C ARG A 109 0.47 -10.06 -2.38
N ILE A 110 0.90 -8.84 -2.69
CA ILE A 110 2.19 -8.60 -3.36
C ILE A 110 3.34 -8.57 -2.35
N GLY A 111 3.14 -7.96 -1.17
CA GLY A 111 4.15 -7.96 -0.11
C GLY A 111 4.54 -9.38 0.30
N ALA A 112 3.55 -10.26 0.49
CA ALA A 112 3.76 -11.67 0.75
C ALA A 112 4.46 -12.39 -0.42
N ALA A 113 3.99 -12.18 -1.65
CA ALA A 113 4.57 -12.82 -2.84
C ALA A 113 6.04 -12.42 -3.05
N MET A 114 6.37 -11.13 -2.91
CA MET A 114 7.76 -10.64 -3.00
C MET A 114 8.65 -11.26 -1.92
N ALA A 115 8.15 -11.34 -0.68
CA ALA A 115 8.89 -11.95 0.42
C ALA A 115 9.11 -13.46 0.19
N ALA A 116 8.11 -14.16 -0.35
CA ALA A 116 8.22 -15.58 -0.69
C ALA A 116 9.23 -15.82 -1.81
N GLU A 117 9.15 -15.04 -2.90
CA GLU A 117 10.04 -15.18 -4.06
C GLU A 117 11.50 -14.91 -3.67
N ILE A 118 11.78 -13.73 -3.07
CA ILE A 118 13.13 -13.37 -2.65
C ILE A 118 13.62 -14.29 -1.52
N GLY A 119 12.74 -14.66 -0.58
CA GLY A 119 13.05 -15.57 0.50
C GLY A 119 13.45 -16.96 0.01
N THR A 120 12.73 -17.48 -0.99
CA THR A 120 13.11 -18.75 -1.65
C THR A 120 14.47 -18.63 -2.33
N MET A 121 14.71 -17.55 -3.09
CA MET A 121 16.03 -17.30 -3.70
C MET A 121 17.15 -17.18 -2.65
N ARG A 122 16.85 -16.65 -1.47
CA ARG A 122 17.83 -16.53 -0.37
C ARG A 122 18.19 -17.88 0.23
N VAL A 123 17.19 -18.71 0.55
CA VAL A 123 17.42 -20.02 1.21
C VAL A 123 17.96 -21.10 0.25
N THR A 124 17.92 -20.84 -1.06
CA THR A 124 18.51 -21.72 -2.10
C THR A 124 19.81 -21.15 -2.67
N ASP A 125 20.45 -20.18 -2.01
CA ASP A 125 21.73 -19.54 -2.37
C ASP A 125 21.76 -18.86 -3.76
N GLN A 126 20.60 -18.66 -4.37
CA GLN A 126 20.52 -17.98 -5.69
C GLN A 126 20.97 -16.50 -5.61
N ILE A 127 20.74 -15.83 -4.47
CA ILE A 127 21.21 -14.45 -4.26
C ILE A 127 22.76 -14.42 -4.20
N ASP A 128 23.37 -15.40 -3.57
CA ASP A 128 24.83 -15.51 -3.48
C ASP A 128 25.42 -15.87 -4.84
N ALA A 129 24.75 -16.73 -5.62
CA ALA A 129 25.11 -17.01 -7.00
C ALA A 129 25.05 -15.77 -7.90
N LEU A 130 24.07 -14.87 -7.73
CA LEU A 130 24.04 -13.58 -8.46
C LEU A 130 25.26 -12.71 -8.14
N THR A 131 25.70 -12.70 -6.88
CA THR A 131 26.88 -11.93 -6.45
C THR A 131 28.16 -12.50 -7.05
N THR A 132 28.33 -13.82 -7.11
CA THR A 132 29.49 -14.46 -7.75
C THR A 132 29.54 -14.19 -9.26
N LEU A 133 28.37 -14.00 -9.89
CA LEU A 133 28.25 -13.58 -11.29
C LEU A 133 28.40 -12.06 -11.48
N SER A 134 28.94 -11.33 -10.48
CA SER A 134 29.13 -9.88 -10.50
C SER A 134 27.85 -9.07 -10.73
N THR A 135 26.66 -9.66 -10.47
CA THR A 135 25.38 -8.99 -10.56
C THR A 135 24.96 -8.51 -9.17
N ASN A 136 24.70 -7.21 -9.02
CA ASN A 136 24.25 -6.65 -7.75
C ASN A 136 22.78 -7.04 -7.46
N PRO A 137 22.52 -7.88 -6.42
CA PRO A 137 21.17 -8.35 -6.11
C PRO A 137 20.18 -7.20 -5.76
N MET A 138 20.67 -6.12 -5.13
CA MET A 138 19.82 -4.98 -4.81
C MET A 138 19.30 -4.30 -6.08
N ARG A 139 20.11 -4.24 -7.12
CA ARG A 139 19.76 -3.62 -8.41
C ARG A 139 18.89 -4.53 -9.26
N TYR A 140 19.13 -5.83 -9.21
CA TYR A 140 18.41 -6.81 -10.01
C TYR A 140 17.04 -7.20 -9.41
N LEU A 141 16.98 -7.37 -8.08
CA LEU A 141 15.77 -7.86 -7.38
C LEU A 141 14.97 -6.74 -6.71
N VAL A 142 15.64 -5.82 -5.99
CA VAL A 142 14.95 -4.86 -5.12
C VAL A 142 14.53 -3.61 -5.89
N ALA A 143 15.44 -2.97 -6.62
CA ALA A 143 15.17 -1.71 -7.30
C ALA A 143 13.97 -1.76 -8.27
N PRO A 144 13.80 -2.80 -9.13
CA PRO A 144 12.62 -2.90 -10.00
C PRO A 144 11.29 -3.03 -9.24
N ARG A 145 11.30 -3.73 -8.09
CA ARG A 145 10.10 -3.90 -7.26
C ARG A 145 9.71 -2.62 -6.55
N LEU A 146 10.70 -1.87 -6.02
CA LEU A 146 10.46 -0.56 -5.41
C LEU A 146 9.88 0.43 -6.43
N LEU A 147 10.46 0.51 -7.61
CA LEU A 147 9.99 1.41 -8.67
C LEU A 147 8.56 1.04 -9.11
N ALA A 148 8.30 -0.24 -9.32
CA ALA A 148 6.98 -0.72 -9.70
C ALA A 148 5.95 -0.49 -8.58
N GLY A 149 6.31 -0.64 -7.31
CA GLY A 149 5.43 -0.35 -6.17
C GLY A 149 5.02 1.11 -6.12
N VAL A 150 6.00 2.03 -6.20
CA VAL A 150 5.75 3.48 -6.17
C VAL A 150 4.88 3.96 -7.33
N THR A 151 4.96 3.32 -8.49
CA THR A 151 4.22 3.74 -9.69
C THR A 151 2.86 3.07 -9.82
N MET A 152 2.75 1.77 -9.50
CA MET A 152 1.53 1.01 -9.75
C MET A 152 0.49 1.12 -8.63
N VAL A 153 0.91 1.31 -7.37
CA VAL A 153 -0.05 1.45 -6.27
C VAL A 153 -0.89 2.73 -6.40
N PRO A 154 -0.34 3.90 -6.77
CA PRO A 154 -1.18 5.07 -7.09
C PRO A 154 -2.19 4.82 -8.22
N ILE A 155 -1.81 4.09 -9.25
CA ILE A 155 -2.73 3.75 -10.35
C ILE A 155 -3.85 2.83 -9.85
N LEU A 156 -3.53 1.84 -9.01
CA LEU A 156 -4.54 0.99 -8.37
C LEU A 156 -5.48 1.76 -7.47
N VAL A 157 -4.96 2.73 -6.71
CA VAL A 157 -5.77 3.60 -5.84
C VAL A 157 -6.69 4.48 -6.68
N LEU A 158 -6.22 5.05 -7.78
CA LEU A 158 -7.08 5.81 -8.69
C LEU A 158 -8.25 4.97 -9.21
N VAL A 159 -7.98 3.71 -9.60
CA VAL A 159 -9.05 2.78 -9.99
C VAL A 159 -9.96 2.45 -8.81
N ALA A 160 -9.43 2.23 -7.62
CA ALA A 160 -10.20 1.98 -6.41
C ALA A 160 -11.12 3.15 -6.05
N ASP A 161 -10.65 4.38 -6.17
CA ASP A 161 -11.43 5.59 -5.89
C ASP A 161 -12.62 5.70 -6.86
N ILE A 162 -12.37 5.53 -8.16
CA ILE A 162 -13.43 5.56 -9.19
C ILE A 162 -14.47 4.47 -8.93
N VAL A 163 -14.01 3.22 -8.72
CA VAL A 163 -14.89 2.06 -8.50
C VAL A 163 -15.63 2.17 -7.17
N GLY A 164 -14.97 2.68 -6.12
CA GLY A 164 -15.58 2.86 -4.81
C GLY A 164 -16.66 3.95 -4.80
N VAL A 165 -16.38 5.11 -5.38
CA VAL A 165 -17.39 6.18 -5.54
C VAL A 165 -18.56 5.69 -6.40
N PHE A 166 -18.27 4.96 -7.47
CA PHE A 166 -19.31 4.35 -8.32
C PHE A 166 -20.17 3.35 -7.53
N GLY A 167 -19.57 2.53 -6.66
CA GLY A 167 -20.30 1.63 -5.76
C GLY A 167 -21.26 2.37 -4.85
N GLY A 168 -20.81 3.46 -4.22
CA GLY A 168 -21.64 4.35 -3.41
C GLY A 168 -22.79 4.97 -4.20
N TYR A 169 -22.52 5.43 -5.43
CA TYR A 169 -23.52 5.95 -6.36
C TYR A 169 -24.60 4.90 -6.68
N LEU A 170 -24.20 3.69 -7.10
CA LEU A 170 -25.15 2.63 -7.44
C LEU A 170 -26.12 2.33 -6.29
N LEU A 171 -25.60 2.15 -5.08
CA LEU A 171 -26.44 1.86 -3.92
C LEU A 171 -27.37 3.03 -3.59
N SER A 172 -26.87 4.26 -3.64
CA SER A 172 -27.66 5.46 -3.33
C SER A 172 -28.83 5.65 -4.27
N ILE A 173 -28.67 5.37 -5.56
CA ILE A 173 -29.74 5.51 -6.56
C ILE A 173 -30.74 4.35 -6.46
N TYR A 174 -30.25 3.10 -6.55
CA TYR A 174 -31.15 1.96 -6.72
C TYR A 174 -31.82 1.50 -5.40
N LYS A 175 -31.18 1.74 -4.26
CA LYS A 175 -31.71 1.31 -2.97
C LYS A 175 -32.22 2.46 -2.10
N LEU A 176 -31.58 3.61 -2.12
CA LEU A 176 -31.92 4.74 -1.27
C LEU A 176 -32.81 5.79 -1.96
N GLY A 177 -33.02 5.69 -3.29
CA GLY A 177 -33.95 6.54 -4.04
C GLY A 177 -33.43 7.97 -4.30
N PHE A 178 -32.13 8.20 -4.29
CA PHE A 178 -31.55 9.51 -4.62
C PHE A 178 -31.74 9.86 -6.10
N ASN A 179 -31.87 11.16 -6.39
CA ASN A 179 -31.87 11.64 -7.76
C ASN A 179 -30.45 11.54 -8.35
N PRO A 180 -30.28 10.84 -9.50
CA PRO A 180 -28.96 10.59 -10.09
C PRO A 180 -28.19 11.87 -10.43
N SER A 181 -28.86 12.87 -11.02
CA SER A 181 -28.22 14.12 -11.43
C SER A 181 -27.74 14.95 -10.25
N THR A 182 -28.55 15.05 -9.20
CA THR A 182 -28.22 15.76 -7.96
C THR A 182 -27.06 15.08 -7.23
N TYR A 183 -27.04 13.74 -7.19
CA TYR A 183 -25.97 12.98 -6.54
C TYR A 183 -24.62 13.23 -7.23
N LEU A 184 -24.59 13.13 -8.57
CA LEU A 184 -23.37 13.37 -9.34
C LEU A 184 -22.89 14.82 -9.24
N HIS A 185 -23.82 15.79 -9.33
CA HIS A 185 -23.48 17.20 -9.17
C HIS A 185 -22.78 17.47 -7.83
N ASN A 186 -23.41 17.02 -6.73
CA ASN A 186 -22.84 17.19 -5.39
C ASN A 186 -21.47 16.46 -5.26
N THR A 187 -21.32 15.29 -5.85
CA THR A 187 -20.06 14.54 -5.82
C THR A 187 -18.93 15.31 -6.50
N PHE A 188 -19.15 15.84 -7.72
CA PHE A 188 -18.13 16.56 -8.47
C PHE A 188 -17.85 17.95 -7.94
N ASP A 189 -18.86 18.66 -7.45
CA ASP A 189 -18.68 20.01 -6.89
C ASP A 189 -17.87 19.98 -5.58
N PHE A 190 -17.99 18.91 -4.80
CA PHE A 190 -17.33 18.82 -3.52
C PHE A 190 -15.91 18.24 -3.62
N LEU A 191 -15.61 17.42 -4.63
CA LEU A 191 -14.31 16.83 -4.84
C LEU A 191 -13.29 17.87 -5.29
N LYS A 192 -12.27 18.09 -4.47
CA LYS A 192 -11.15 19.00 -4.79
C LYS A 192 -9.96 18.22 -5.34
N VAL A 193 -9.17 18.89 -6.16
CA VAL A 193 -7.94 18.32 -6.72
C VAL A 193 -6.97 17.90 -5.59
N ASP A 194 -6.90 18.68 -4.51
CA ASP A 194 -6.04 18.40 -3.36
C ASP A 194 -6.40 17.08 -2.67
N ASP A 195 -7.67 16.67 -2.70
CA ASP A 195 -8.13 15.40 -2.12
C ASP A 195 -7.54 14.21 -2.89
N VAL A 196 -7.64 14.27 -4.22
CA VAL A 196 -7.10 13.23 -5.10
C VAL A 196 -5.57 13.20 -5.04
N VAL A 197 -4.92 14.36 -5.06
CA VAL A 197 -3.45 14.45 -5.00
C VAL A 197 -2.93 13.90 -3.68
N SER A 198 -3.54 14.24 -2.55
CA SER A 198 -3.15 13.70 -1.25
C SER A 198 -3.28 12.17 -1.19
N GLY A 199 -4.38 11.62 -1.72
CA GLY A 199 -4.58 10.17 -1.85
C GLY A 199 -3.52 9.48 -2.70
N LEU A 200 -3.17 10.07 -3.85
CA LEU A 200 -2.13 9.51 -4.73
C LEU A 200 -0.72 9.61 -4.14
N VAL A 201 -0.40 10.67 -3.42
CA VAL A 201 0.88 10.79 -2.69
C VAL A 201 0.97 9.74 -1.59
N LYS A 202 -0.10 9.56 -0.79
CA LYS A 202 -0.18 8.47 0.19
C LYS A 202 0.05 7.11 -0.47
N ALA A 203 -0.64 6.85 -1.58
CA ALA A 203 -0.53 5.61 -2.33
C ALA A 203 0.90 5.34 -2.83
N ALA A 204 1.64 6.36 -3.27
CA ALA A 204 3.03 6.23 -3.67
C ALA A 204 3.94 5.84 -2.49
N VAL A 205 3.75 6.49 -1.34
CA VAL A 205 4.46 6.15 -0.09
C VAL A 205 4.13 4.72 0.34
N PHE A 206 2.86 4.33 0.34
CA PHE A 206 2.44 2.99 0.72
C PHE A 206 2.97 1.91 -0.24
N GLY A 207 2.96 2.19 -1.54
CA GLY A 207 3.55 1.31 -2.55
C GLY A 207 5.04 1.08 -2.34
N PHE A 208 5.78 2.13 -1.98
CA PHE A 208 7.17 2.03 -1.57
C PHE A 208 7.34 1.16 -0.33
N LEU A 209 6.53 1.37 0.71
CA LEU A 209 6.59 0.62 1.97
C LEU A 209 6.28 -0.87 1.78
N VAL A 210 5.24 -1.20 0.98
CA VAL A 210 4.89 -2.59 0.67
C VAL A 210 6.04 -3.30 -0.04
N ALA A 211 6.59 -2.69 -1.08
CA ALA A 211 7.69 -3.28 -1.84
C ALA A 211 8.97 -3.38 -0.99
N LEU A 212 9.24 -2.37 -0.15
CA LEU A 212 10.39 -2.36 0.76
C LEU A 212 10.31 -3.48 1.78
N MET A 213 9.16 -3.64 2.46
CA MET A 213 8.98 -4.68 3.48
C MET A 213 9.00 -6.08 2.87
N GLY A 214 8.35 -6.27 1.72
CA GLY A 214 8.41 -7.53 0.98
C GLY A 214 9.84 -7.94 0.63
N CYS A 215 10.61 -7.00 0.06
CA CYS A 215 12.01 -7.23 -0.27
C CYS A 215 12.88 -7.43 0.97
N TYR A 216 12.72 -6.61 2.00
CA TYR A 216 13.54 -6.64 3.22
C TYR A 216 13.42 -7.99 3.95
N HIS A 217 12.20 -8.42 4.22
CA HIS A 217 11.97 -9.70 4.92
C HIS A 217 12.37 -10.90 4.07
N GLY A 218 12.09 -10.87 2.77
CA GLY A 218 12.55 -11.91 1.86
C GLY A 218 14.08 -12.02 1.81
N PHE A 219 14.78 -10.90 1.69
CA PHE A 219 16.25 -10.87 1.61
C PHE A 219 16.94 -11.36 2.89
N HIS A 220 16.31 -11.21 4.04
CA HIS A 220 16.80 -11.64 5.35
C HIS A 220 16.20 -12.98 5.82
N SER A 221 15.51 -13.69 4.95
CA SER A 221 14.94 -15.02 5.26
C SER A 221 16.04 -16.02 5.60
N LYS A 222 15.78 -16.86 6.63
CA LYS A 222 16.69 -17.89 7.10
C LYS A 222 15.89 -19.10 7.58
N GLY A 223 16.48 -20.31 7.53
CA GLY A 223 15.84 -21.52 8.07
C GLY A 223 14.95 -22.27 7.07
N GLY A 224 15.29 -22.23 5.79
CA GLY A 224 14.59 -22.97 4.74
C GLY A 224 13.15 -22.54 4.52
N ALA A 225 12.28 -23.47 4.13
CA ALA A 225 10.88 -23.20 3.79
C ALA A 225 10.07 -22.56 4.94
N GLN A 226 10.32 -22.97 6.19
CA GLN A 226 9.66 -22.38 7.35
C GLN A 226 10.06 -20.91 7.53
N GLY A 227 11.33 -20.58 7.29
CA GLY A 227 11.82 -19.21 7.35
C GLY A 227 11.20 -18.31 6.25
N VAL A 228 10.97 -18.85 5.06
CA VAL A 228 10.24 -18.17 3.99
C VAL A 228 8.81 -17.85 4.42
N GLY A 229 8.09 -18.81 5.02
CA GLY A 229 6.74 -18.60 5.55
C GLY A 229 6.68 -17.50 6.63
N THR A 230 7.65 -17.48 7.56
CA THR A 230 7.72 -16.39 8.57
C THR A 230 8.07 -15.03 7.95
N ALA A 231 8.92 -15.00 6.93
CA ALA A 231 9.27 -13.78 6.22
C ALA A 231 8.06 -13.18 5.49
N THR A 232 7.20 -14.00 4.88
CA THR A 232 5.96 -13.53 4.23
C THR A 232 5.01 -12.88 5.23
N THR A 233 4.76 -13.53 6.36
CA THR A 233 3.91 -12.98 7.42
C THR A 233 4.47 -11.67 7.96
N ASN A 234 5.76 -11.63 8.29
CA ASN A 234 6.41 -10.43 8.80
C ASN A 234 6.41 -9.28 7.78
N ALA A 235 6.54 -9.57 6.48
CA ALA A 235 6.46 -8.57 5.43
C ALA A 235 5.08 -7.89 5.41
N VAL A 236 4.00 -8.68 5.46
CA VAL A 236 2.63 -8.14 5.47
C VAL A 236 2.36 -7.34 6.74
N VAL A 237 2.68 -7.88 7.90
CA VAL A 237 2.42 -7.22 9.19
C VAL A 237 3.19 -5.90 9.29
N SER A 238 4.49 -5.91 8.98
CA SER A 238 5.31 -4.69 9.06
C SER A 238 4.89 -3.66 8.00
N ALA A 239 4.55 -4.07 6.79
CA ALA A 239 4.02 -3.17 5.77
C ALA A 239 2.71 -2.52 6.23
N SER A 240 1.77 -3.31 6.77
CA SER A 240 0.48 -2.80 7.27
C SER A 240 0.65 -1.79 8.40
N ILE A 241 1.52 -2.07 9.37
CA ILE A 241 1.81 -1.14 10.47
C ILE A 241 2.40 0.17 9.92
N LEU A 242 3.37 0.09 9.00
CA LEU A 242 3.99 1.27 8.42
C LEU A 242 3.03 2.08 7.54
N ILE A 243 2.11 1.42 6.81
CA ILE A 243 1.04 2.09 6.07
C ILE A 243 0.19 2.93 7.03
N LEU A 244 -0.31 2.34 8.11
CA LEU A 244 -1.18 3.04 9.07
C LEU A 244 -0.46 4.20 9.77
N ILE A 245 0.81 4.04 10.14
CA ILE A 245 1.60 5.12 10.74
C ILE A 245 1.84 6.23 9.72
N SER A 246 2.26 5.90 8.50
CA SER A 246 2.55 6.89 7.48
C SER A 246 1.29 7.58 6.95
N ASP A 247 0.14 6.90 6.97
CA ASP A 247 -1.15 7.50 6.66
C ASP A 247 -1.45 8.70 7.55
N TYR A 248 -1.35 8.51 8.87
CA TYR A 248 -1.54 9.60 9.82
C TYR A 248 -0.55 10.76 9.57
N VAL A 249 0.73 10.44 9.39
CA VAL A 249 1.77 11.47 9.18
C VAL A 249 1.53 12.26 7.90
N VAL A 250 1.19 11.59 6.80
CA VAL A 250 0.94 12.26 5.52
C VAL A 250 -0.36 13.08 5.59
N THR A 251 -1.41 12.57 6.23
CA THR A 251 -2.66 13.32 6.45
C THR A 251 -2.40 14.61 7.23
N GLU A 252 -1.63 14.53 8.32
CA GLU A 252 -1.26 15.69 9.12
C GLU A 252 -0.50 16.74 8.30
N LEU A 253 0.44 16.31 7.45
CA LEU A 253 1.22 17.22 6.60
C LEU A 253 0.35 17.95 5.55
N PHE A 254 -0.69 17.31 5.02
CA PHE A 254 -1.57 17.91 4.02
C PHE A 254 -2.68 18.79 4.61
N PHE A 255 -3.19 18.45 5.79
CA PHE A 255 -4.42 19.04 6.33
C PHE A 255 -4.26 19.73 7.70
N SER A 256 -3.04 19.83 8.25
CA SER A 256 -2.77 20.48 9.55
C SER A 256 -2.75 22.01 9.50
N ARG A 257 -3.52 22.62 8.55
CA ARG A 257 -3.65 24.09 8.44
C ARG A 257 -5.00 24.57 8.88
#